data_bc352be0417c919d0532b72403967cfe
#
_entry.id   bc352be0417c919d0532b72403967cfe
#
_cell.length_a   1.000
_cell.length_b   1.000
_cell.length_c   1.000
_cell.angle_alpha   90.00
_cell.angle_beta   90.00
_cell.angle_gamma   90.00
#
_symmetry.space_group_name_H-M   'P 1'
#
loop_
_entity.id
_entity.type
_entity.pdbx_description
1 polymer ?
#
loop_
_entity_poly.entity_id
_entity_poly.type
_entity_poly.pdbx_seq_one_letter_code
_entity_poly.pdbx_strand_id
1 'polypeptide(L)'
;KVQIKYVEGVPYDEYMHLLAEADVLVDQLYSYTPSMNSLAAMARGTVVIGGGEEEYYEFIGEDTLRPIINVRPDVPDEENIAAIERALFTDGTLERMAQESIQFVHKYHDYRHVAEQYEQLYRSLLAKG
;
A
#
# COMPACT_ATOMS: atom_id res chain seq x y z
N LYS A 1 -18.14 5.94 -12.73
CA LYS A 1 -18.07 7.33 -12.29
C LYS A 1 -17.12 7.44 -11.09
N VAL A 2 -16.14 8.32 -11.16
CA VAL A 2 -15.13 8.53 -10.11
C VAL A 2 -15.39 9.85 -9.41
N GLN A 3 -15.37 9.82 -8.07
CA GLN A 3 -15.41 11.02 -7.24
C GLN A 3 -14.04 11.21 -6.58
N ILE A 4 -13.43 12.37 -6.77
CA ILE A 4 -12.14 12.71 -6.18
C ILE A 4 -12.37 13.70 -5.05
N LYS A 5 -11.82 13.38 -3.85
CA LYS A 5 -11.79 14.29 -2.70
C LYS A 5 -10.35 14.66 -2.41
N TYR A 6 -10.05 15.95 -2.44
CA TYR A 6 -8.77 16.48 -1.98
C TYR A 6 -8.90 16.88 -0.51
N VAL A 7 -8.00 16.36 0.33
CA VAL A 7 -8.06 16.56 1.78
C VAL A 7 -6.75 17.15 2.29
N GLU A 8 -6.83 18.29 2.95
CA GLU A 8 -5.69 18.98 3.53
C GLU A 8 -6.08 19.67 4.83
N GLY A 9 -5.21 19.59 5.83
CA GLY A 9 -5.37 20.37 7.07
C GLY A 9 -6.56 19.98 7.93
N VAL A 10 -7.07 18.76 7.82
CA VAL A 10 -8.17 18.26 8.66
C VAL A 10 -7.64 17.57 9.92
N PRO A 11 -8.41 17.52 11.02
CA PRO A 11 -8.07 16.74 12.20
C PRO A 11 -7.93 15.26 11.88
N TYR A 12 -7.11 14.56 12.67
CA TYR A 12 -6.84 13.12 12.48
C TYR A 12 -8.12 12.28 12.42
N ASP A 13 -9.06 12.50 13.34
CA ASP A 13 -10.31 11.74 13.39
C ASP A 13 -11.15 11.92 12.12
N GLU A 14 -11.21 13.14 11.61
CA GLU A 14 -11.91 13.45 10.35
C GLU A 14 -11.20 12.78 9.16
N TYR A 15 -9.87 12.84 9.13
CA TYR A 15 -9.08 12.14 8.11
C TYR A 15 -9.35 10.64 8.12
N MET A 16 -9.40 10.01 9.28
CA MET A 16 -9.68 8.57 9.40
C MET A 16 -11.09 8.22 8.94
N HIS A 17 -12.08 9.07 9.15
CA HIS A 17 -13.43 8.89 8.61
C HIS A 17 -13.44 8.96 7.09
N LEU A 18 -12.79 9.95 6.51
CA LEU A 18 -12.68 10.08 5.05
C LEU A 18 -11.97 8.89 4.42
N LEU A 19 -10.91 8.41 5.06
CA LEU A 19 -10.18 7.23 4.61
C LEU A 19 -11.05 5.97 4.66
N ALA A 20 -11.88 5.83 5.69
CA ALA A 20 -12.79 4.68 5.82
C ALA A 20 -13.87 4.65 4.72
N GLU A 21 -14.23 5.78 4.16
CA GLU A 21 -15.21 5.89 3.07
C GLU A 21 -14.56 5.74 1.68
N ALA A 22 -13.24 5.82 1.59
CA ALA A 22 -12.53 5.81 0.32
C ALA A 22 -12.30 4.39 -0.20
N ASP A 23 -12.54 4.18 -1.48
CA ASP A 23 -12.18 2.94 -2.18
C ASP A 23 -10.70 2.94 -2.56
N VAL A 24 -10.15 4.12 -2.84
CA VAL A 24 -8.78 4.31 -3.32
C VAL A 24 -8.14 5.51 -2.64
N LEU A 25 -6.89 5.37 -2.24
CA LEU A 25 -6.04 6.45 -1.72
C LEU A 25 -4.93 6.74 -2.73
N VAL A 26 -4.79 8.00 -3.13
CA VAL A 26 -3.62 8.45 -3.90
C VAL A 26 -2.54 8.87 -2.93
N ASP A 27 -1.40 8.18 -2.95
CA ASP A 27 -0.27 8.43 -2.06
C ASP A 27 0.84 9.22 -2.78
N GLN A 28 1.99 8.62 -3.03
CA GLN A 28 3.17 9.30 -3.54
C GLN A 28 3.61 8.76 -4.90
N LEU A 29 3.97 9.67 -5.81
CA LEU A 29 4.55 9.32 -7.11
C LEU A 29 6.06 8.95 -6.99
N TYR A 30 6.77 9.63 -6.11
CA TYR A 30 8.24 9.51 -5.97
C TYR A 30 8.65 8.57 -4.83
N SER A 31 7.99 7.43 -4.72
CA SER A 31 8.33 6.41 -3.73
C SER A 31 8.33 5.02 -4.36
N TYR A 32 9.28 4.18 -3.96
CA TYR A 32 9.34 2.79 -4.38
C TYR A 32 8.55 1.86 -3.46
N THR A 33 8.20 2.34 -2.27
CA THR A 33 7.56 1.56 -1.22
C THR A 33 6.33 2.28 -0.69
N PRO A 34 5.37 1.55 -0.11
CA PRO A 34 4.21 2.18 0.52
C PRO A 34 4.61 2.98 1.76
N SER A 35 3.97 4.13 1.95
CA SER A 35 4.11 4.93 3.16
C SER A 35 3.34 4.31 4.33
N MET A 36 3.55 4.82 5.56
CA MET A 36 2.75 4.43 6.72
C MET A 36 1.26 4.72 6.51
N ASN A 37 0.95 5.82 5.84
CA ASN A 37 -0.41 6.19 5.46
C ASN A 37 -1.04 5.17 4.51
N SER A 38 -0.27 4.74 3.52
CA SER A 38 -0.67 3.68 2.58
C SER A 38 -0.94 2.37 3.30
N LEU A 39 -0.05 1.96 4.20
CA LEU A 39 -0.23 0.71 4.96
C LEU A 39 -1.48 0.76 5.84
N ALA A 40 -1.77 1.90 6.48
CA ALA A 40 -2.99 2.09 7.27
C ALA A 40 -4.26 1.99 6.40
N ALA A 41 -4.24 2.55 5.19
CA ALA A 41 -5.33 2.44 4.23
C ALA A 41 -5.52 1.00 3.75
N MET A 42 -4.43 0.34 3.38
CA MET A 42 -4.44 -1.06 2.92
C MET A 42 -4.97 -2.02 3.97
N ALA A 43 -4.68 -1.80 5.24
CA ALA A 43 -5.20 -2.60 6.34
C ALA A 43 -6.73 -2.59 6.42
N ARG A 44 -7.37 -1.58 5.87
CA ARG A 44 -8.83 -1.41 5.81
C ARG A 44 -9.44 -1.86 4.48
N GLY A 45 -8.62 -2.30 3.55
CA GLY A 45 -9.07 -2.66 2.20
C GLY A 45 -9.20 -1.49 1.23
N THR A 46 -8.63 -0.33 1.56
CA THR A 46 -8.50 0.78 0.63
C THR A 46 -7.33 0.50 -0.30
N VAL A 47 -7.55 0.56 -1.60
CA VAL A 47 -6.50 0.33 -2.60
C VAL A 47 -5.64 1.59 -2.74
N VAL A 48 -4.33 1.43 -2.83
CA VAL A 48 -3.39 2.55 -2.93
C VAL A 48 -2.89 2.73 -4.36
N ILE A 49 -2.89 3.97 -4.83
CA ILE A 49 -2.14 4.40 -6.00
C ILE A 49 -0.85 5.04 -5.48
N GLY A 50 0.29 4.43 -5.77
CA GLY A 50 1.56 4.93 -5.23
C GLY A 50 2.74 4.03 -5.56
N GLY A 51 3.73 4.02 -4.69
CA GLY A 51 4.94 3.21 -4.84
C GLY A 51 4.74 1.76 -4.46
N GLY A 52 4.80 0.88 -5.44
CA GLY A 52 4.75 -0.58 -5.29
C GLY A 52 5.61 -1.22 -6.37
N GLU A 53 6.90 -0.87 -6.41
CA GLU A 53 7.85 -1.36 -7.39
C GLU A 53 8.19 -2.84 -7.17
N GLU A 54 8.52 -3.55 -8.24
CA GLU A 54 8.90 -4.98 -8.17
C GLU A 54 10.09 -5.20 -7.23
N GLU A 55 11.06 -4.30 -7.22
CA GLU A 55 12.22 -4.35 -6.33
C GLU A 55 11.84 -4.36 -4.84
N TYR A 56 10.76 -3.67 -4.49
CA TYR A 56 10.22 -3.71 -3.13
C TYR A 56 9.70 -5.10 -2.77
N TYR A 57 8.90 -5.69 -3.67
CA TYR A 57 8.36 -7.05 -3.46
C TYR A 57 9.46 -8.10 -3.41
N GLU A 58 10.47 -8.00 -4.27
CA GLU A 58 11.65 -8.87 -4.25
C GLU A 58 12.40 -8.75 -2.93
N PHE A 59 12.59 -7.54 -2.43
CA PHE A 59 13.28 -7.28 -1.16
C PHE A 59 12.60 -7.96 0.03
N ILE A 60 11.26 -7.94 0.07
CA ILE A 60 10.50 -8.57 1.15
C ILE A 60 10.16 -10.05 0.88
N GLY A 61 10.50 -10.55 -0.30
CA GLY A 61 10.23 -11.94 -0.68
C GLY A 61 8.79 -12.24 -1.05
N GLU A 62 8.07 -11.25 -1.58
CA GLU A 62 6.67 -11.43 -2.00
C GLU A 62 6.58 -11.73 -3.49
N ASP A 63 6.14 -12.94 -3.83
CA ASP A 63 6.10 -13.41 -5.22
C ASP A 63 4.74 -13.25 -5.91
N THR A 64 3.65 -13.13 -5.15
CA THR A 64 2.29 -13.23 -5.71
C THR A 64 1.41 -12.01 -5.49
N LEU A 65 1.42 -11.41 -4.30
CA LEU A 65 0.56 -10.28 -3.98
C LEU A 65 1.06 -8.99 -4.64
N ARG A 66 0.19 -8.30 -5.35
CA ARG A 66 0.47 -6.99 -5.97
C ARG A 66 -0.70 -6.03 -5.70
N PRO A 67 -0.85 -5.60 -4.43
CA PRO A 67 -2.04 -4.86 -4.01
C PRO A 67 -2.04 -3.38 -4.40
N ILE A 68 -0.89 -2.82 -4.79
CA ILE A 68 -0.72 -1.40 -5.06
C ILE A 68 -0.83 -1.14 -6.56
N ILE A 69 -1.61 -0.11 -6.94
CA ILE A 69 -1.58 0.41 -8.30
C ILE A 69 -0.31 1.22 -8.44
N ASN A 70 0.72 0.62 -9.02
CA ASN A 70 2.04 1.21 -9.10
C ASN A 70 2.08 2.34 -10.13
N VAL A 71 2.56 3.50 -9.71
CA VAL A 71 2.80 4.67 -10.56
C VAL A 71 4.24 5.11 -10.42
N ARG A 72 4.84 5.57 -11.53
CA ARG A 72 6.26 5.90 -11.62
C ARG A 72 6.48 7.28 -12.22
N PRO A 73 7.43 8.08 -11.71
CA PRO A 73 7.74 9.38 -12.29
C PRO A 73 8.58 9.30 -13.57
N ASP A 74 9.22 8.15 -13.82
CA ASP A 74 10.18 7.94 -14.91
C ASP A 74 9.58 7.28 -16.16
N VAL A 75 8.26 7.08 -16.17
CA VAL A 75 7.52 6.60 -17.35
C VAL A 75 6.58 7.67 -17.88
N PRO A 76 6.14 7.58 -19.15
CA PRO A 76 5.12 8.50 -19.66
C PRO A 76 3.82 8.47 -18.86
N ASP A 77 3.16 9.61 -18.74
CA ASP A 77 1.89 9.72 -18.00
C ASP A 77 0.84 8.74 -18.50
N GLU A 78 0.83 8.45 -19.80
CA GLU A 78 -0.09 7.50 -20.41
C GLU A 78 0.04 6.08 -19.82
N GLU A 79 1.24 5.66 -19.42
CA GLU A 79 1.45 4.36 -18.79
C GLU A 79 0.85 4.34 -17.38
N ASN A 80 1.05 5.39 -16.60
CA ASN A 80 0.45 5.54 -15.28
C ASN A 80 -1.08 5.59 -15.36
N ILE A 81 -1.61 6.36 -16.29
CA ILE A 81 -3.05 6.46 -16.55
C ILE A 81 -3.62 5.09 -16.91
N ALA A 82 -2.96 4.36 -17.81
CA ALA A 82 -3.39 3.03 -18.22
C ALA A 82 -3.41 2.03 -17.05
N ALA A 83 -2.43 2.11 -16.15
CA ALA A 83 -2.39 1.26 -14.96
C ALA A 83 -3.56 1.56 -14.01
N ILE A 84 -3.84 2.83 -13.79
CA ILE A 84 -4.97 3.29 -12.96
C ILE A 84 -6.31 2.86 -13.58
N GLU A 85 -6.49 3.10 -14.86
CA GLU A 85 -7.72 2.74 -15.58
C GLU A 85 -7.99 1.23 -15.56
N ARG A 86 -6.96 0.41 -15.76
CA ARG A 86 -7.09 -1.05 -15.66
C ARG A 86 -7.57 -1.48 -14.29
N ALA A 87 -7.02 -0.90 -13.23
CA ALA A 87 -7.40 -1.25 -11.88
C ALA A 87 -8.82 -0.80 -11.53
N LEU A 88 -9.20 0.42 -11.93
CA LEU A 88 -10.50 0.99 -11.56
C LEU A 88 -11.65 0.45 -12.40
N PHE A 89 -11.43 0.14 -13.68
CA PHE A 89 -12.50 -0.11 -14.65
C PHE A 89 -12.54 -1.54 -15.22
N THR A 90 -11.62 -2.41 -14.77
CA THR A 90 -11.71 -3.85 -15.07
C THR A 90 -12.50 -4.55 -13.97
N ASP A 91 -13.57 -5.25 -14.35
CA ASP A 91 -14.48 -5.92 -13.42
C ASP A 91 -13.71 -6.83 -12.44
N GLY A 92 -13.97 -6.65 -11.15
CA GLY A 92 -13.40 -7.47 -10.07
C GLY A 92 -11.95 -7.14 -9.70
N THR A 93 -11.27 -6.27 -10.44
CA THR A 93 -9.86 -5.96 -10.17
C THR A 93 -9.69 -5.17 -8.89
N LEU A 94 -10.48 -4.12 -8.69
CA LEU A 94 -10.39 -3.29 -7.50
C LEU A 94 -10.70 -4.08 -6.23
N GLU A 95 -11.75 -4.91 -6.27
CA GLU A 95 -12.14 -5.77 -5.15
C GLU A 95 -11.03 -6.80 -4.82
N ARG A 96 -10.42 -7.38 -5.83
CA ARG A 96 -9.28 -8.29 -5.64
C ARG A 96 -8.09 -7.57 -5.00
N MET A 97 -7.75 -6.39 -5.48
CA MET A 97 -6.66 -5.58 -4.93
C MET A 97 -6.94 -5.13 -3.48
N ALA A 98 -8.19 -4.84 -3.15
CA ALA A 98 -8.61 -4.55 -1.79
C ALA A 98 -8.37 -5.73 -0.84
N GLN A 99 -8.74 -6.94 -1.25
CA GLN A 99 -8.48 -8.17 -0.50
C GLN A 99 -6.99 -8.46 -0.38
N GLU A 100 -6.24 -8.31 -1.45
CA GLU A 100 -4.78 -8.48 -1.44
C GLU A 100 -4.09 -7.45 -0.55
N SER A 101 -4.61 -6.22 -0.46
CA SER A 101 -4.11 -5.18 0.44
C SER A 101 -4.21 -5.61 1.91
N ILE A 102 -5.35 -6.14 2.32
CA ILE A 102 -5.56 -6.65 3.68
C ILE A 102 -4.61 -7.82 3.97
N GLN A 103 -4.52 -8.77 3.06
CA GLN A 103 -3.62 -9.93 3.18
C GLN A 103 -2.16 -9.50 3.28
N PHE A 104 -1.75 -8.56 2.45
CA PHE A 104 -0.37 -8.04 2.41
C PHE A 104 0.03 -7.39 3.73
N VAL A 105 -0.80 -6.49 4.25
CA VAL A 105 -0.52 -5.81 5.52
C VAL A 105 -0.51 -6.80 6.68
N HIS A 106 -1.43 -7.75 6.71
CA HIS A 106 -1.46 -8.79 7.73
C HIS A 106 -0.20 -9.65 7.69
N LYS A 107 0.27 -10.02 6.51
CA LYS A 107 1.44 -10.86 6.32
C LYS A 107 2.75 -10.19 6.74
N TYR A 108 2.94 -8.91 6.39
CA TYR A 108 4.23 -8.21 6.54
C TYR A 108 4.26 -7.16 7.63
N HIS A 109 3.12 -6.61 8.02
CA HIS A 109 3.03 -5.44 8.89
C HIS A 109 2.15 -5.65 10.12
N ASP A 110 1.74 -6.89 10.41
CA ASP A 110 1.13 -7.22 11.69
C ASP A 110 2.12 -6.94 12.82
N TYR A 111 1.68 -6.23 13.87
CA TYR A 111 2.57 -5.78 14.94
C TYR A 111 3.26 -6.94 15.65
N ARG A 112 2.62 -8.10 15.75
CA ARG A 112 3.20 -9.30 16.35
C ARG A 112 4.34 -9.85 15.50
N HIS A 113 4.16 -9.93 14.20
CA HIS A 113 5.19 -10.37 13.25
C HIS A 113 6.40 -9.44 13.28
N VAL A 114 6.18 -8.13 13.26
CA VAL A 114 7.25 -7.13 13.35
C VAL A 114 7.98 -7.24 14.69
N ALA A 115 7.26 -7.40 15.80
CA ALA A 115 7.86 -7.59 17.13
C ALA A 115 8.74 -8.85 17.19
N GLU A 116 8.29 -9.95 16.61
CA GLU A 116 9.07 -11.19 16.53
C GLU A 116 10.37 -11.00 15.73
N GLN A 117 10.31 -10.29 14.61
CA GLN A 117 11.50 -9.98 13.82
C GLN A 117 12.53 -9.16 14.62
N TYR A 118 12.07 -8.16 15.34
CA TYR A 118 12.94 -7.36 16.23
C TYR A 118 13.53 -8.21 17.36
N GLU A 119 12.73 -9.07 17.98
CA GLU A 119 13.19 -9.97 19.02
C GLU A 119 14.29 -10.91 18.51
N GLN A 120 14.08 -11.51 17.34
CA GLN A 120 15.08 -12.40 16.71
C GLN A 120 16.36 -11.63 16.40
N LEU A 121 16.27 -10.42 15.90
CA LEU A 121 17.43 -9.58 15.62
C LEU A 121 18.21 -9.30 16.90
N TYR A 122 17.54 -8.87 17.97
CA TYR A 122 18.19 -8.56 19.24
C TYR A 122 18.85 -9.80 19.86
N ARG A 123 18.19 -10.96 19.81
CA ARG A 123 18.77 -12.21 20.28
C ARG A 123 20.03 -12.58 19.50
N SER A 124 20.02 -12.41 18.16
CA SER A 124 21.18 -12.67 17.33
C SER A 124 22.37 -11.75 17.64
N LEU A 125 22.10 -10.48 17.92
CA LEU A 125 23.12 -9.51 18.30
C LEU A 125 23.71 -9.80 19.68
N LEU A 126 22.89 -10.19 20.64
CA LEU A 126 23.34 -10.56 21.98
C LEU A 126 24.18 -11.84 21.94
N ALA A 127 23.85 -12.80 21.09
CA ALA A 127 24.62 -14.05 20.92
C ALA A 127 26.01 -13.81 20.34
N LYS A 128 26.25 -12.71 19.63
CA LYS A 128 27.56 -12.33 19.07
C LYS A 128 28.46 -11.57 20.05
N GLY A 129 27.88 -11.04 21.10
CA GLY A 129 28.60 -10.31 22.15
C GLY A 129 29.07 -11.26 23.24
#